data_a0485e08e4311c4b1e2232f0c3635a7c
#
_entry.id   a0485e08e4311c4b1e2232f0c3635a7c
#
_cell.length_a   1.000
_cell.length_b   1.000
_cell.length_c   1.000
_cell.angle_alpha   90.00
_cell.angle_beta   90.00
_cell.angle_gamma   90.00
#
_symmetry.space_group_name_H-M   'P 1'
#
loop_
_entity.id
_entity.type
_entity.pdbx_description
1 polymer ?
#
loop_
_entity_poly.entity_id
_entity_poly.type
_entity_poly.pdbx_seq_one_letter_code
_entity_poly.pdbx_strand_id
1 'polypeptide(L)'
;MRYSHTIERFCGIGKRNGIGYNQADEEKASHLEIHAGEWIEMGYRLFSDMTADVSDELMAGMPTVEFVPMQVELGEENYTYGPEGDLTVEHFYAEQRGGKFASTSQINPMVYRECFEKALKAGEDVLYLCFSSGMSGTLQSANLCAQELREDYPERKVMVVDTLCASVGEAMLVREAARMQHEGLSIDELAAWVEENRLKICHWFTVDTFEHLKHGGRVSAAAAAVGTMLQIKPMLHVDEEGKLRVAEKPRGRKQAIRTQVAHMKAGWTPEMGKLVVVGHGDCPEDGEQLKQAVLKEFPDADVRMANIGPVIGAHTGPGMLALIYWGNNR
;
A
#
# COMPACT_ATOMS: atom_id res chain seq x y z
N MET A 1 32.65 -15.27 -21.70
CA MET A 1 32.25 -14.98 -23.10
C MET A 1 31.29 -13.84 -23.09
N ARG A 2 31.60 -12.84 -23.88
CA ARG A 2 30.98 -11.55 -24.11
C ARG A 2 29.47 -11.60 -24.25
N TYR A 3 28.74 -10.65 -23.62
CA TYR A 3 27.65 -9.91 -24.25
C TYR A 3 27.74 -8.43 -23.81
N SER A 4 28.32 -7.66 -24.73
CA SER A 4 28.27 -6.20 -24.80
C SER A 4 27.45 -5.87 -26.05
N HIS A 5 26.56 -4.93 -25.92
CA HIS A 5 25.80 -4.07 -26.87
C HIS A 5 24.33 -4.06 -26.50
N THR A 6 23.78 -2.95 -26.04
CA THR A 6 23.22 -1.88 -26.81
C THR A 6 22.51 -0.91 -25.84
N ILE A 7 23.13 0.20 -25.48
CA ILE A 7 22.44 1.39 -24.98
C ILE A 7 22.99 2.58 -25.75
N GLU A 8 22.42 2.82 -26.90
CA GLU A 8 22.48 4.09 -27.60
C GLU A 8 21.16 4.28 -28.35
N ARG A 9 20.30 5.16 -27.80
CA ARG A 9 19.34 6.00 -28.53
C ARG A 9 18.24 6.46 -27.58
N PHE A 10 18.39 7.66 -27.06
CA PHE A 10 17.30 8.64 -26.91
C PHE A 10 17.89 9.90 -26.26
N CYS A 11 18.59 10.69 -27.08
CA CYS A 11 18.85 12.08 -26.77
C CYS A 11 18.52 12.89 -28.03
N GLY A 12 17.26 13.34 -28.13
CA GLY A 12 16.80 14.27 -29.14
C GLY A 12 16.62 15.65 -28.52
N ILE A 13 17.67 16.46 -28.52
CA ILE A 13 17.59 17.87 -28.10
C ILE A 13 17.22 18.73 -29.32
N GLY A 14 15.98 19.22 -29.33
CA GLY A 14 15.53 20.29 -30.21
C GLY A 14 16.00 21.64 -29.66
N LYS A 15 16.80 22.34 -30.45
CA LYS A 15 17.21 23.74 -30.22
C LYS A 15 15.99 24.65 -30.16
N ARG A 16 15.85 25.43 -29.07
CA ARG A 16 15.12 26.72 -29.07
C ARG A 16 15.88 27.77 -28.27
N ASN A 17 15.83 28.98 -28.83
CA ASN A 17 16.58 30.17 -28.56
C ASN A 17 16.45 30.76 -27.15
N GLY A 18 17.60 31.20 -26.62
CA GLY A 18 17.86 32.51 -26.03
C GLY A 18 17.05 32.94 -24.80
N ILE A 19 17.50 32.55 -23.61
CA ILE A 19 17.39 33.39 -22.38
C ILE A 19 18.64 33.06 -21.57
N GLY A 20 19.39 34.13 -21.17
CA GLY A 20 20.67 34.00 -20.49
C GLY A 20 20.51 33.36 -19.09
N TYR A 21 21.26 32.31 -18.88
CA TYR A 21 21.47 31.71 -17.56
C TYR A 21 22.69 32.31 -16.88
N ASN A 22 22.59 32.53 -15.59
CA ASN A 22 23.61 33.16 -14.76
C ASN A 22 24.66 32.11 -14.34
N GLN A 23 25.94 32.49 -14.30
CA GLN A 23 27.10 31.63 -13.97
C GLN A 23 26.99 30.90 -12.62
N ALA A 24 26.08 31.31 -11.74
CA ALA A 24 25.83 30.65 -10.46
C ALA A 24 25.04 29.32 -10.57
N ASP A 25 24.39 29.05 -11.72
CA ASP A 25 23.63 27.82 -11.95
C ASP A 25 24.49 26.72 -12.58
N GLU A 26 25.61 27.08 -13.22
CA GLU A 26 26.56 26.11 -13.77
C GLU A 26 27.45 25.46 -12.68
N GLU A 27 27.77 26.18 -11.59
CA GLU A 27 28.51 25.60 -10.46
C GLU A 27 27.68 24.61 -9.63
N LYS A 28 26.36 24.71 -9.63
CA LYS A 28 25.48 23.72 -8.98
C LYS A 28 25.23 22.47 -9.84
N ALA A 29 25.31 22.60 -11.16
CA ALA A 29 25.15 21.48 -12.09
C ALA A 29 26.41 20.60 -12.20
N SER A 30 27.60 21.11 -11.84
CA SER A 30 28.86 20.37 -11.92
C SER A 30 29.15 19.43 -10.77
N HIS A 31 28.28 19.34 -9.76
CA HIS A 31 28.41 18.42 -8.62
C HIS A 31 27.46 17.22 -8.65
N LEU A 32 26.78 16.98 -9.77
CA LEU A 32 25.90 15.82 -9.98
C LEU A 32 26.38 14.93 -11.13
N GLU A 33 27.70 14.65 -11.18
CA GLU A 33 28.18 13.44 -11.84
C GLU A 33 28.09 12.27 -10.85
N ILE A 34 26.91 11.70 -10.71
CA ILE A 34 26.72 10.43 -10.01
C ILE A 34 27.34 9.35 -10.90
N HIS A 35 28.47 8.83 -10.49
CA HIS A 35 29.07 7.65 -11.11
C HIS A 35 28.09 6.49 -11.01
N ALA A 36 27.67 5.95 -12.13
CA ALA A 36 26.87 4.74 -12.21
C ALA A 36 27.64 3.58 -11.54
N GLY A 37 27.25 3.23 -10.30
CA GLY A 37 27.83 2.08 -9.58
C GLY A 37 28.07 2.24 -8.10
N GLU A 38 28.03 3.43 -7.53
CA GLU A 38 28.05 3.60 -6.08
C GLU A 38 26.61 3.74 -5.56
N TRP A 39 26.11 2.67 -4.95
CA TRP A 39 24.90 2.72 -4.13
C TRP A 39 25.19 3.69 -2.98
N ILE A 40 24.46 4.80 -2.90
CA ILE A 40 24.45 5.62 -1.69
C ILE A 40 23.95 4.69 -0.61
N GLU A 41 24.80 4.34 0.34
CA GLU A 41 24.43 3.58 1.53
C GLU A 41 23.40 4.44 2.27
N MET A 42 22.12 4.12 2.05
CA MET A 42 21.01 4.84 2.67
C MET A 42 21.09 4.55 4.16
N GLY A 43 21.28 5.57 4.96
CA GLY A 43 21.49 5.43 6.40
C GLY A 43 20.27 4.94 7.17
N TYR A 44 19.21 4.48 6.49
CA TYR A 44 18.00 3.93 7.09
C TYR A 44 17.33 2.87 6.23
N ARG A 45 16.63 1.93 6.86
CA ARG A 45 15.76 0.93 6.22
C ARG A 45 14.31 1.33 6.28
N LEU A 46 13.63 1.09 5.16
CA LEU A 46 12.19 1.28 5.03
C LEU A 46 11.47 -0.04 5.31
N PHE A 47 10.54 0.01 6.25
CA PHE A 47 9.68 -1.10 6.63
C PHE A 47 8.20 -0.77 6.38
N SER A 48 7.42 -1.79 6.09
CA SER A 48 5.96 -1.81 6.22
C SER A 48 5.53 -3.16 6.79
N ASP A 49 4.26 -3.52 6.71
CA ASP A 49 3.77 -4.82 7.18
C ASP A 49 2.89 -5.50 6.14
N MET A 50 2.48 -6.72 6.42
CA MET A 50 1.75 -7.56 5.47
C MET A 50 0.29 -7.15 5.25
N THR A 51 -0.15 -6.02 5.81
CA THR A 51 -1.43 -5.40 5.44
C THR A 51 -1.34 -4.61 4.14
N ALA A 52 -0.12 -4.29 3.68
CA ALA A 52 0.09 -3.47 2.49
C ALA A 52 -0.25 -4.18 1.16
N ASP A 53 -0.46 -5.51 1.17
CA ASP A 53 -0.85 -6.29 -0.01
C ASP A 53 0.02 -5.98 -1.26
N VAL A 54 1.33 -5.94 -1.05
CA VAL A 54 2.30 -5.71 -2.13
C VAL A 54 2.38 -6.91 -3.08
N SER A 55 2.66 -6.64 -4.35
CA SER A 55 2.94 -7.67 -5.36
C SER A 55 4.24 -7.34 -6.09
N ASP A 56 4.88 -8.36 -6.68
CA ASP A 56 6.08 -8.18 -7.50
C ASP A 56 5.85 -7.20 -8.65
N GLU A 57 4.66 -7.25 -9.27
CA GLU A 57 4.28 -6.32 -10.35
C GLU A 57 4.19 -4.88 -9.84
N LEU A 58 3.59 -4.68 -8.67
CA LEU A 58 3.44 -3.35 -8.08
C LEU A 58 4.79 -2.77 -7.65
N MET A 59 5.68 -3.60 -7.10
CA MET A 59 7.00 -3.19 -6.63
C MET A 59 8.10 -3.30 -7.69
N ALA A 60 7.78 -3.71 -8.91
CA ALA A 60 8.77 -3.85 -9.98
C ALA A 60 9.58 -2.57 -10.21
N GLY A 61 10.90 -2.67 -10.15
CA GLY A 61 11.83 -1.56 -10.31
C GLY A 61 11.93 -0.62 -9.10
N MET A 62 11.31 -0.98 -7.97
CA MET A 62 11.45 -0.24 -6.72
C MET A 62 12.56 -0.82 -5.84
N PRO A 63 13.18 0.00 -4.97
CA PRO A 63 14.09 -0.47 -3.93
C PRO A 63 13.43 -1.48 -2.99
N THR A 64 14.25 -2.23 -2.28
CA THR A 64 13.78 -3.21 -1.29
C THR A 64 13.11 -2.51 -0.11
N VAL A 65 11.92 -2.97 0.21
CA VAL A 65 11.21 -2.65 1.45
C VAL A 65 11.12 -3.93 2.28
N GLU A 66 11.37 -3.85 3.57
CA GLU A 66 11.18 -4.99 4.47
C GLU A 66 9.76 -5.03 5.02
N PHE A 67 9.18 -6.23 5.08
CA PHE A 67 7.81 -6.41 5.56
C PHE A 67 7.77 -7.21 6.85
N VAL A 68 7.09 -6.65 7.85
CA VAL A 68 6.87 -7.33 9.13
C VAL A 68 5.76 -8.37 8.96
N PRO A 69 6.01 -9.65 9.30
CA PRO A 69 5.01 -10.72 9.14
C PRO A 69 3.86 -10.57 10.13
N MET A 70 2.71 -11.15 9.77
CA MET A 70 1.50 -11.11 10.58
C MET A 70 0.91 -12.50 10.81
N GLN A 71 0.22 -12.66 11.94
CA GLN A 71 -0.48 -13.88 12.27
C GLN A 71 -1.92 -13.84 11.75
N VAL A 72 -2.34 -14.94 11.14
CA VAL A 72 -3.70 -15.18 10.64
C VAL A 72 -4.19 -16.50 11.24
N GLU A 73 -5.29 -16.43 11.97
CA GLU A 73 -6.04 -17.61 12.42
C GLU A 73 -7.10 -17.94 11.37
N LEU A 74 -7.10 -19.15 10.86
CA LEU A 74 -8.01 -19.63 9.82
C LEU A 74 -8.70 -20.92 10.30
N GLY A 75 -9.94 -20.76 10.78
CA GLY A 75 -10.62 -21.82 11.52
C GLY A 75 -9.95 -22.07 12.88
N GLU A 76 -9.35 -23.25 13.08
CA GLU A 76 -8.63 -23.63 14.30
C GLU A 76 -7.10 -23.60 14.13
N GLU A 77 -6.62 -23.23 12.95
CA GLU A 77 -5.20 -23.25 12.59
C GLU A 77 -4.62 -21.83 12.58
N ASN A 78 -3.37 -21.69 13.05
CA ASN A 78 -2.64 -20.44 13.08
C ASN A 78 -1.53 -20.48 12.04
N TYR A 79 -1.47 -19.43 11.24
CA TYR A 79 -0.50 -19.25 10.17
C TYR A 79 0.26 -17.95 10.31
N THR A 80 1.47 -17.94 9.76
CA THR A 80 2.23 -16.68 9.54
C THR A 80 2.09 -16.27 8.08
N TYR A 81 1.68 -15.04 7.84
CA TYR A 81 1.65 -14.44 6.50
C TYR A 81 2.77 -13.41 6.37
N GLY A 82 3.61 -13.56 5.33
CA GLY A 82 4.72 -12.66 5.04
C GLY A 82 6.03 -13.40 4.75
N PRO A 83 7.17 -12.73 4.87
CA PRO A 83 8.48 -13.34 4.69
C PRO A 83 8.64 -14.57 5.58
N GLU A 84 9.10 -15.68 4.97
CA GLU A 84 9.25 -16.99 5.64
C GLU A 84 7.94 -17.56 6.24
N GLY A 85 6.78 -17.00 5.86
CA GLY A 85 5.47 -17.47 6.32
C GLY A 85 5.02 -18.74 5.60
N ASP A 86 3.99 -19.38 6.18
CA ASP A 86 3.43 -20.66 5.74
C ASP A 86 2.02 -20.55 5.13
N LEU A 87 1.46 -19.33 5.04
CA LEU A 87 0.14 -19.06 4.47
C LEU A 87 0.27 -18.49 3.06
N THR A 88 -0.30 -19.17 2.06
CA THR A 88 -0.44 -18.63 0.70
C THR A 88 -1.82 -17.98 0.49
N VAL A 89 -1.90 -17.03 -0.44
CA VAL A 89 -3.16 -16.35 -0.80
C VAL A 89 -4.19 -17.36 -1.34
N GLU A 90 -3.74 -18.31 -2.16
CA GLU A 90 -4.59 -19.33 -2.77
C GLU A 90 -5.19 -20.25 -1.71
N HIS A 91 -4.36 -20.76 -0.78
CA HIS A 91 -4.83 -21.61 0.31
C HIS A 91 -5.85 -20.86 1.19
N PHE A 92 -5.52 -19.63 1.56
CA PHE A 92 -6.40 -18.79 2.38
C PHE A 92 -7.80 -18.63 1.77
N TYR A 93 -7.88 -18.25 0.49
CA TYR A 93 -9.18 -18.03 -0.14
C TYR A 93 -9.92 -19.34 -0.44
N ALA A 94 -9.22 -20.44 -0.71
CA ALA A 94 -9.84 -21.76 -0.87
C ALA A 94 -10.58 -22.17 0.42
N GLU A 95 -9.96 -21.99 1.58
CA GLU A 95 -10.54 -22.27 2.89
C GLU A 95 -11.73 -21.33 3.22
N GLN A 96 -11.61 -20.03 2.92
CA GLN A 96 -12.73 -19.10 3.11
C GLN A 96 -13.93 -19.44 2.21
N ARG A 97 -13.71 -19.85 0.96
CA ARG A 97 -14.79 -20.34 0.08
C ARG A 97 -15.38 -21.66 0.56
N GLY A 98 -14.61 -22.44 1.30
CA GLY A 98 -15.07 -23.61 2.04
C GLY A 98 -15.92 -23.29 3.26
N GLY A 99 -16.08 -22.00 3.60
CA GLY A 99 -16.91 -21.52 4.71
C GLY A 99 -16.16 -21.25 6.02
N LYS A 100 -14.81 -21.36 6.04
CA LYS A 100 -14.02 -20.96 7.21
C LYS A 100 -13.96 -19.44 7.32
N PHE A 101 -14.13 -18.93 8.53
CA PHE A 101 -13.79 -17.54 8.87
C PHE A 101 -12.35 -17.46 9.33
N ALA A 102 -11.75 -16.30 9.09
CA ALA A 102 -10.42 -15.99 9.59
C ALA A 102 -10.46 -14.81 10.55
N SER A 103 -9.48 -14.75 11.44
CA SER A 103 -9.21 -13.60 12.30
C SER A 103 -7.73 -13.22 12.23
N THR A 104 -7.41 -12.01 12.66
CA THR A 104 -6.03 -11.49 12.69
C THR A 104 -5.77 -10.87 14.05
N SER A 105 -4.52 -10.95 14.49
CA SER A 105 -4.04 -10.23 15.66
C SER A 105 -3.15 -9.06 15.23
N GLN A 106 -3.10 -8.01 16.06
CA GLN A 106 -2.10 -6.97 15.89
C GLN A 106 -0.69 -7.56 16.04
N ILE A 107 0.30 -6.98 15.36
CA ILE A 107 1.69 -7.42 15.45
C ILE A 107 2.18 -7.22 16.90
N ASN A 108 2.80 -8.27 17.45
CA ASN A 108 3.38 -8.24 18.80
C ASN A 108 4.63 -7.34 18.79
N PRO A 109 4.87 -6.51 19.85
CA PRO A 109 6.09 -5.71 19.98
C PRO A 109 7.38 -6.49 19.79
N MET A 110 7.45 -7.75 20.21
CA MET A 110 8.63 -8.61 20.02
C MET A 110 8.95 -8.88 18.56
N VAL A 111 7.93 -9.05 17.71
CA VAL A 111 8.11 -9.25 16.27
C VAL A 111 8.71 -8.00 15.62
N TYR A 112 8.24 -6.80 16.00
CA TYR A 112 8.85 -5.55 15.58
C TYR A 112 10.31 -5.46 16.00
N ARG A 113 10.60 -5.82 17.28
CA ARG A 113 11.95 -5.80 17.79
C ARG A 113 12.89 -6.69 16.99
N GLU A 114 12.46 -7.93 16.70
CA GLU A 114 13.24 -8.87 15.89
C GLU A 114 13.54 -8.35 14.47
N CYS A 115 12.60 -7.62 13.87
CA CYS A 115 12.79 -7.02 12.55
C CYS A 115 13.68 -5.79 12.60
N PHE A 116 13.37 -4.82 13.48
CA PHE A 116 14.03 -3.52 13.50
C PHE A 116 15.46 -3.58 14.05
N GLU A 117 15.72 -4.42 15.05
CA GLU A 117 17.06 -4.59 15.58
C GLU A 117 18.09 -5.05 14.56
N LYS A 118 17.67 -5.76 13.51
CA LYS A 118 18.59 -6.17 12.43
C LYS A 118 19.19 -4.94 11.74
N ALA A 119 18.37 -3.93 11.45
CA ALA A 119 18.81 -2.66 10.87
C ALA A 119 19.66 -1.85 11.87
N LEU A 120 19.19 -1.69 13.11
CA LEU A 120 19.87 -0.91 14.14
C LEU A 120 21.25 -1.47 14.47
N LYS A 121 21.38 -2.80 14.56
CA LYS A 121 22.67 -3.51 14.75
C LYS A 121 23.61 -3.38 13.56
N ALA A 122 23.07 -3.19 12.36
CA ALA A 122 23.85 -2.88 11.16
C ALA A 122 24.26 -1.40 11.07
N GLY A 123 23.84 -0.55 12.02
CA GLY A 123 24.15 0.87 12.04
C GLY A 123 23.19 1.72 11.19
N GLU A 124 22.04 1.17 10.81
CA GLU A 124 21.02 1.85 10.02
C GLU A 124 19.84 2.31 10.90
N ASP A 125 19.24 3.43 10.55
CA ASP A 125 18.00 3.90 11.16
C ASP A 125 16.79 3.13 10.63
N VAL A 126 15.63 3.28 11.25
CA VAL A 126 14.38 2.57 10.87
C VAL A 126 13.26 3.56 10.61
N LEU A 127 12.65 3.47 9.41
CA LEU A 127 11.38 4.11 9.10
C LEU A 127 10.33 3.02 8.83
N TYR A 128 9.30 2.95 9.66
CA TYR A 128 8.20 2.02 9.49
C TYR A 128 6.92 2.76 9.09
N LEU A 129 6.38 2.39 7.94
CA LEU A 129 5.10 2.86 7.43
C LEU A 129 4.01 1.86 7.85
N CYS A 130 3.19 2.28 8.80
CA CYS A 130 2.26 1.42 9.52
C CYS A 130 0.86 1.49 8.92
N PHE A 131 0.18 0.36 8.91
CA PHE A 131 -1.25 0.25 8.66
C PHE A 131 -2.07 1.24 9.48
N SER A 132 -3.23 1.67 8.94
CA SER A 132 -4.10 2.66 9.54
C SER A 132 -4.46 2.38 11.01
N SER A 133 -4.18 3.34 11.88
CA SER A 133 -4.59 3.31 13.30
C SER A 133 -6.12 3.36 13.47
N GLY A 134 -6.84 3.81 12.45
CA GLY A 134 -8.31 3.82 12.44
C GLY A 134 -8.95 2.43 12.38
N MET A 135 -8.15 1.39 12.04
CA MET A 135 -8.63 0.02 11.83
C MET A 135 -7.94 -1.02 12.72
N SER A 136 -6.76 -0.72 13.27
CA SER A 136 -5.96 -1.68 14.06
C SER A 136 -5.18 -0.99 15.18
N GLY A 137 -4.90 -1.74 16.28
CA GLY A 137 -3.96 -1.33 17.32
C GLY A 137 -2.47 -1.50 16.95
N THR A 138 -2.16 -1.90 15.73
CA THR A 138 -0.81 -2.17 15.22
C THR A 138 0.12 -0.97 15.43
N LEU A 139 -0.34 0.26 15.14
CA LEU A 139 0.43 1.49 15.38
C LEU A 139 0.85 1.65 16.85
N GLN A 140 -0.05 1.36 17.80
CA GLN A 140 0.27 1.47 19.23
C GLN A 140 1.35 0.47 19.62
N SER A 141 1.24 -0.77 19.14
CA SER A 141 2.23 -1.82 19.35
C SER A 141 3.61 -1.45 18.79
N ALA A 142 3.66 -0.92 17.56
CA ALA A 142 4.89 -0.47 16.93
C ALA A 142 5.54 0.70 17.68
N ASN A 143 4.75 1.68 18.13
CA ASN A 143 5.25 2.82 18.90
C ASN A 143 5.83 2.41 20.25
N LEU A 144 5.24 1.42 20.93
CA LEU A 144 5.77 0.88 22.17
C LEU A 144 7.16 0.26 21.94
N CYS A 145 7.29 -0.60 20.94
CA CYS A 145 8.59 -1.17 20.57
C CYS A 145 9.60 -0.10 20.15
N ALA A 146 9.17 0.88 19.34
CA ALA A 146 10.05 1.97 18.91
C ALA A 146 10.57 2.82 20.09
N GLN A 147 9.76 3.02 21.13
CA GLN A 147 10.19 3.73 22.32
C GLN A 147 11.31 2.95 23.04
N GLU A 148 11.14 1.66 23.27
CA GLU A 148 12.17 0.80 23.89
C GLU A 148 13.46 0.78 23.06
N LEU A 149 13.33 0.65 21.73
CA LEU A 149 14.50 0.63 20.84
C LEU A 149 15.27 1.95 20.82
N ARG A 150 14.60 3.10 20.98
CA ARG A 150 15.29 4.41 21.12
C ARG A 150 16.08 4.52 22.41
N GLU A 151 15.65 3.84 23.48
CA GLU A 151 16.39 3.77 24.75
C GLU A 151 17.62 2.86 24.61
N ASP A 152 17.48 1.72 23.91
CA ASP A 152 18.56 0.76 23.70
C ASP A 152 19.59 1.22 22.65
N TYR A 153 19.17 2.02 21.65
CA TYR A 153 19.99 2.53 20.53
C TYR A 153 19.88 4.07 20.41
N PRO A 154 20.39 4.82 21.41
CA PRO A 154 20.17 6.29 21.47
C PRO A 154 20.81 7.06 20.32
N GLU A 155 21.77 6.47 19.59
CA GLU A 155 22.41 7.05 18.41
C GLU A 155 21.64 6.78 17.10
N ARG A 156 20.56 5.99 17.17
CA ARG A 156 19.75 5.60 16.00
C ARG A 156 18.37 6.23 16.04
N LYS A 157 17.83 6.49 14.86
CA LYS A 157 16.42 6.90 14.71
C LYS A 157 15.54 5.69 14.47
N VAL A 158 14.42 5.62 15.18
CA VAL A 158 13.33 4.67 14.92
C VAL A 158 12.05 5.48 14.76
N MET A 159 11.57 5.63 13.56
CA MET A 159 10.37 6.40 13.21
C MET A 159 9.22 5.49 12.81
N VAL A 160 8.03 5.75 13.32
CA VAL A 160 6.79 5.03 13.01
C VAL A 160 5.80 6.05 12.48
N VAL A 161 5.33 5.86 11.27
CA VAL A 161 4.37 6.76 10.60
C VAL A 161 3.06 6.02 10.36
N ASP A 162 1.96 6.57 10.87
CA ASP A 162 0.61 6.10 10.55
C ASP A 162 0.26 6.50 9.12
N THR A 163 0.10 5.54 8.24
CA THR A 163 -0.27 5.81 6.84
C THR A 163 -1.73 6.24 6.68
N LEU A 164 -2.60 5.92 7.66
CA LEU A 164 -4.06 6.02 7.51
C LEU A 164 -4.56 5.31 6.24
N CYS A 165 -3.78 4.38 5.68
CA CYS A 165 -4.07 3.59 4.49
C CYS A 165 -4.21 2.11 4.84
N ALA A 166 -4.65 1.32 3.88
CA ALA A 166 -4.82 -0.12 4.00
C ALA A 166 -4.60 -0.81 2.66
N SER A 167 -4.19 -2.10 2.71
CA SER A 167 -4.17 -2.95 1.53
C SER A 167 -3.32 -2.36 0.40
N VAL A 168 -3.71 -2.56 -0.84
CA VAL A 168 -3.01 -2.01 -2.02
C VAL A 168 -2.93 -0.47 -2.04
N GLY A 169 -3.69 0.23 -1.20
CA GLY A 169 -3.53 1.69 -1.02
C GLY A 169 -2.35 2.04 -0.13
N GLU A 170 -2.10 1.25 0.90
CA GLU A 170 -0.87 1.33 1.68
C GLU A 170 0.33 0.95 0.80
N ALA A 171 0.21 -0.12 -0.02
CA ALA A 171 1.23 -0.50 -0.98
C ALA A 171 1.60 0.62 -1.96
N MET A 172 0.62 1.40 -2.45
CA MET A 172 0.89 2.57 -3.31
C MET A 172 1.74 3.62 -2.60
N LEU A 173 1.44 3.90 -1.32
CA LEU A 173 2.19 4.87 -0.53
C LEU A 173 3.60 4.35 -0.22
N VAL A 174 3.72 3.07 0.17
CA VAL A 174 5.00 2.39 0.42
C VAL A 174 5.88 2.38 -0.83
N ARG A 175 5.31 2.07 -1.98
CA ARG A 175 6.01 2.10 -3.28
C ARG A 175 6.58 3.47 -3.59
N GLU A 176 5.79 4.52 -3.39
CA GLU A 176 6.24 5.89 -3.65
C GLU A 176 7.31 6.33 -2.65
N ALA A 177 7.16 5.95 -1.37
CA ALA A 177 8.16 6.17 -0.34
C ALA A 177 9.49 5.47 -0.68
N ALA A 178 9.46 4.23 -1.16
CA ALA A 178 10.66 3.51 -1.60
C ALA A 178 11.36 4.21 -2.77
N ARG A 179 10.58 4.73 -3.74
CA ARG A 179 11.12 5.51 -4.85
C ARG A 179 11.83 6.77 -4.36
N MET A 180 11.19 7.52 -3.45
CA MET A 180 11.75 8.76 -2.90
C MET A 180 12.96 8.51 -2.02
N GLN A 181 12.97 7.41 -1.25
CA GLN A 181 14.16 6.95 -0.55
C GLN A 181 15.33 6.76 -1.53
N HIS A 182 15.10 6.06 -2.63
CA HIS A 182 16.13 5.83 -3.66
C HIS A 182 16.61 7.12 -4.31
N GLU A 183 15.77 8.14 -4.40
CA GLU A 183 16.12 9.47 -4.90
C GLU A 183 16.86 10.32 -3.86
N GLY A 184 17.10 9.79 -2.66
CA GLY A 184 17.98 10.38 -1.66
C GLY A 184 17.29 11.20 -0.58
N LEU A 185 15.96 11.09 -0.40
CA LEU A 185 15.31 11.74 0.73
C LEU A 185 15.81 11.17 2.06
N SER A 186 16.11 12.06 3.01
CA SER A 186 16.42 11.66 4.38
C SER A 186 15.20 11.05 5.07
N ILE A 187 15.43 10.32 6.15
CA ILE A 187 14.38 9.68 6.95
C ILE A 187 13.32 10.69 7.43
N ASP A 188 13.75 11.88 7.87
CA ASP A 188 12.85 12.93 8.37
C ASP A 188 12.01 13.53 7.23
N GLU A 189 12.62 13.80 6.07
CA GLU A 189 11.93 14.32 4.89
C GLU A 189 10.92 13.32 4.35
N LEU A 190 11.28 12.02 4.31
CA LEU A 190 10.38 10.98 3.83
C LEU A 190 9.21 10.77 4.78
N ALA A 191 9.45 10.73 6.09
CA ALA A 191 8.39 10.65 7.09
C ALA A 191 7.40 11.82 6.97
N ALA A 192 7.90 13.04 6.86
CA ALA A 192 7.09 14.24 6.69
C ALA A 192 6.28 14.19 5.38
N TRP A 193 6.90 13.75 4.28
CA TRP A 193 6.21 13.59 3.00
C TRP A 193 5.05 12.58 3.08
N VAL A 194 5.26 11.43 3.74
CA VAL A 194 4.20 10.43 3.94
C VAL A 194 3.04 11.02 4.73
N GLU A 195 3.30 11.73 5.83
CA GLU A 195 2.27 12.37 6.64
C GLU A 195 1.47 13.42 5.86
N GLU A 196 2.11 14.20 5.01
CA GLU A 196 1.44 15.21 4.17
C GLU A 196 0.58 14.58 3.07
N ASN A 197 1.00 13.41 2.53
CA ASN A 197 0.38 12.84 1.34
C ASN A 197 -0.55 11.65 1.60
N ARG A 198 -0.52 11.04 2.79
CA ARG A 198 -1.31 9.84 3.13
C ARG A 198 -2.82 9.98 2.90
N LEU A 199 -3.39 11.18 3.07
CA LEU A 199 -4.80 11.41 2.83
C LEU A 199 -5.17 11.60 1.35
N LYS A 200 -4.19 11.62 0.46
CA LYS A 200 -4.37 11.74 -0.99
C LYS A 200 -4.50 10.38 -1.68
N ILE A 201 -4.39 9.27 -0.94
CA ILE A 201 -4.71 7.93 -1.44
C ILE A 201 -6.19 7.64 -1.20
N CYS A 202 -6.97 7.60 -2.27
CA CYS A 202 -8.40 7.31 -2.23
C CYS A 202 -8.63 5.81 -2.30
N HIS A 203 -9.42 5.28 -1.35
CA HIS A 203 -9.75 3.86 -1.25
C HIS A 203 -11.24 3.67 -1.46
N TRP A 204 -11.66 3.17 -2.61
CA TRP A 204 -13.04 2.82 -2.89
C TRP A 204 -13.16 1.34 -3.15
N PHE A 205 -13.94 0.63 -2.35
CA PHE A 205 -14.04 -0.82 -2.47
C PHE A 205 -15.45 -1.33 -2.21
N THR A 206 -15.73 -2.51 -2.73
CA THR A 206 -16.98 -3.23 -2.48
C THR A 206 -16.67 -4.64 -1.98
N VAL A 207 -17.53 -5.16 -1.14
CA VAL A 207 -17.49 -6.55 -0.64
C VAL A 207 -18.71 -7.32 -1.12
N ASP A 208 -18.62 -8.64 -1.13
CA ASP A 208 -19.77 -9.47 -1.51
C ASP A 208 -20.85 -9.44 -0.44
N THR A 209 -20.45 -9.50 0.84
CA THR A 209 -21.32 -9.40 2.00
C THR A 209 -20.62 -8.66 3.12
N PHE A 210 -21.34 -8.28 4.17
CA PHE A 210 -20.74 -7.71 5.38
C PHE A 210 -20.27 -8.75 6.40
N GLU A 211 -20.42 -10.04 6.13
CA GLU A 211 -20.19 -11.10 7.12
C GLU A 211 -18.77 -11.08 7.68
N HIS A 212 -17.76 -11.01 6.81
CA HIS A 212 -16.37 -10.96 7.23
C HIS A 212 -16.03 -9.66 7.97
N LEU A 213 -16.49 -8.49 7.48
CA LEU A 213 -16.29 -7.20 8.16
C LEU A 213 -16.97 -7.15 9.54
N LYS A 214 -18.13 -7.79 9.67
CA LYS A 214 -18.85 -7.91 10.93
C LYS A 214 -18.12 -8.87 11.87
N HIS A 215 -17.69 -10.02 11.36
CA HIS A 215 -16.94 -11.03 12.14
C HIS A 215 -15.66 -10.42 12.71
N GLY A 216 -14.90 -9.71 11.87
CA GLY A 216 -13.68 -9.00 12.26
C GLY A 216 -13.91 -7.71 13.06
N GLY A 217 -15.15 -7.25 13.23
CA GLY A 217 -15.48 -6.04 14.00
C GLY A 217 -15.08 -4.72 13.34
N ARG A 218 -14.80 -4.67 12.02
CA ARG A 218 -14.41 -3.46 11.28
C ARG A 218 -15.59 -2.72 10.65
N VAL A 219 -16.80 -3.25 10.85
CA VAL A 219 -18.05 -2.55 10.55
C VAL A 219 -19.00 -2.72 11.72
N SER A 220 -19.78 -1.68 12.03
CA SER A 220 -20.77 -1.77 13.10
C SER A 220 -21.92 -2.72 12.73
N ALA A 221 -22.52 -3.38 13.72
CA ALA A 221 -23.67 -4.25 13.52
C ALA A 221 -24.83 -3.53 12.83
N ALA A 222 -25.03 -2.24 13.11
CA ALA A 222 -26.07 -1.41 12.48
C ALA A 222 -25.79 -1.19 10.99
N ALA A 223 -24.52 -0.95 10.61
CA ALA A 223 -24.13 -0.82 9.21
C ALA A 223 -24.24 -2.16 8.47
N ALA A 224 -23.87 -3.27 9.11
CA ALA A 224 -23.95 -4.61 8.54
C ALA A 224 -25.40 -5.10 8.36
N ALA A 225 -26.34 -4.72 9.23
CA ALA A 225 -27.75 -5.13 9.14
C ALA A 225 -28.42 -4.71 7.82
N VAL A 226 -27.92 -3.66 7.18
CA VAL A 226 -28.46 -3.16 5.89
C VAL A 226 -27.94 -3.98 4.70
N GLY A 227 -26.85 -4.73 4.86
CA GLY A 227 -26.23 -5.54 3.79
C GLY A 227 -26.89 -6.91 3.55
N THR A 228 -27.90 -7.28 4.33
CA THR A 228 -28.60 -8.58 4.18
C THR A 228 -29.60 -8.63 3.01
N MET A 229 -29.78 -7.51 2.29
CA MET A 229 -30.67 -7.48 1.13
C MET A 229 -30.01 -8.19 -0.07
N LEU A 230 -30.77 -9.05 -0.71
CA LEU A 230 -30.34 -9.83 -1.87
C LEU A 230 -29.72 -8.93 -2.97
N GLN A 231 -28.53 -9.31 -3.44
CA GLN A 231 -27.76 -8.63 -4.49
C GLN A 231 -27.19 -7.24 -4.15
N ILE A 232 -27.27 -6.75 -2.93
CA ILE A 232 -26.56 -5.53 -2.56
C ILE A 232 -25.06 -5.82 -2.47
N LYS A 233 -24.25 -5.00 -3.13
CA LYS A 233 -22.79 -4.99 -3.05
C LYS A 233 -22.37 -3.69 -2.35
N PRO A 234 -22.16 -3.71 -1.02
CA PRO A 234 -21.85 -2.49 -0.27
C PRO A 234 -20.62 -1.79 -0.82
N MET A 235 -20.73 -0.48 -1.00
CA MET A 235 -19.59 0.38 -1.36
C MET A 235 -19.08 1.06 -0.11
N LEU A 236 -17.79 0.90 0.14
CA LEU A 236 -17.09 1.47 1.27
C LEU A 236 -15.91 2.31 0.79
N HIS A 237 -15.46 3.19 1.67
CA HIS A 237 -14.20 3.92 1.53
C HIS A 237 -13.47 3.99 2.87
N VAL A 238 -12.21 4.42 2.83
CA VAL A 238 -11.44 4.80 4.01
C VAL A 238 -11.56 6.30 4.18
N ASP A 239 -12.02 6.78 5.34
CA ASP A 239 -12.18 8.20 5.62
C ASP A 239 -10.86 8.89 6.05
N GLU A 240 -10.93 10.19 6.34
CA GLU A 240 -9.77 10.99 6.77
C GLU A 240 -9.19 10.54 8.13
N GLU A 241 -9.97 9.82 8.93
CA GLU A 241 -9.51 9.21 10.20
C GLU A 241 -8.92 7.81 9.98
N GLY A 242 -8.81 7.34 8.73
CA GLY A 242 -8.34 6.00 8.38
C GLY A 242 -9.34 4.89 8.73
N LYS A 243 -10.63 5.20 8.88
CA LYS A 243 -11.70 4.25 9.24
C LYS A 243 -12.55 3.85 8.05
N LEU A 244 -13.11 2.66 8.11
CA LEU A 244 -14.05 2.21 7.09
C LEU A 244 -15.41 2.89 7.24
N ARG A 245 -15.93 3.43 6.12
CA ARG A 245 -17.26 4.01 6.02
C ARG A 245 -18.05 3.37 4.89
N VAL A 246 -19.30 3.08 5.16
CA VAL A 246 -20.25 2.63 4.15
C VAL A 246 -20.82 3.87 3.45
N ALA A 247 -20.54 4.02 2.16
CA ALA A 247 -20.99 5.17 1.37
C ALA A 247 -22.31 4.88 0.65
N GLU A 248 -22.34 3.79 -0.12
CA GLU A 248 -23.45 3.48 -1.01
C GLU A 248 -23.80 1.99 -1.00
N LYS A 249 -24.91 1.63 -1.62
CA LYS A 249 -25.47 0.26 -1.66
C LYS A 249 -25.89 -0.10 -3.07
N PRO A 250 -24.97 -0.14 -4.03
CA PRO A 250 -25.29 -0.51 -5.40
C PRO A 250 -25.84 -1.94 -5.48
N ARG A 251 -26.77 -2.15 -6.41
CA ARG A 251 -27.36 -3.46 -6.65
C ARG A 251 -26.60 -4.18 -7.76
N GLY A 252 -25.97 -5.28 -7.41
CA GLY A 252 -25.20 -6.14 -8.31
C GLY A 252 -23.80 -5.61 -8.64
N ARG A 253 -22.92 -6.52 -9.06
CA ARG A 253 -21.49 -6.26 -9.32
C ARG A 253 -21.26 -5.18 -10.39
N LYS A 254 -22.01 -5.24 -11.49
CA LYS A 254 -21.87 -4.26 -12.57
C LYS A 254 -22.12 -2.81 -12.10
N GLN A 255 -23.11 -2.63 -11.22
CA GLN A 255 -23.38 -1.30 -10.68
C GLN A 255 -22.29 -0.88 -9.69
N ALA A 256 -21.79 -1.80 -8.85
CA ALA A 256 -20.66 -1.51 -7.95
C ALA A 256 -19.42 -1.04 -8.72
N ILE A 257 -19.05 -1.71 -9.80
CA ILE A 257 -17.94 -1.29 -10.69
C ILE A 257 -18.17 0.12 -11.25
N ARG A 258 -19.37 0.42 -11.73
CA ARG A 258 -19.70 1.77 -12.25
C ARG A 258 -19.59 2.84 -11.17
N THR A 259 -20.02 2.52 -9.95
CA THR A 259 -19.92 3.43 -8.81
C THR A 259 -18.47 3.71 -8.45
N GLN A 260 -17.59 2.69 -8.42
CA GLN A 260 -16.14 2.89 -8.18
C GLN A 260 -15.52 3.82 -9.23
N VAL A 261 -15.80 3.58 -10.52
CA VAL A 261 -15.30 4.44 -11.62
C VAL A 261 -15.88 5.87 -11.52
N ALA A 262 -17.13 6.03 -11.10
CA ALA A 262 -17.72 7.35 -10.89
C ALA A 262 -17.02 8.13 -9.75
N HIS A 263 -16.68 7.46 -8.64
CA HIS A 263 -15.88 8.06 -7.57
C HIS A 263 -14.49 8.47 -8.06
N MET A 264 -13.82 7.62 -8.81
CA MET A 264 -12.53 7.98 -9.42
C MET A 264 -12.68 9.21 -10.34
N LYS A 265 -13.72 9.26 -11.17
CA LYS A 265 -13.97 10.41 -12.04
C LYS A 265 -14.19 11.71 -11.28
N ALA A 266 -14.75 11.63 -10.08
CA ALA A 266 -15.01 12.80 -9.25
C ALA A 266 -13.76 13.33 -8.52
N GLY A 267 -12.74 12.48 -8.29
CA GLY A 267 -11.64 12.84 -7.40
C GLY A 267 -10.22 12.47 -7.85
N TRP A 268 -10.03 11.79 -8.98
CA TRP A 268 -8.70 11.42 -9.45
C TRP A 268 -7.85 12.64 -9.81
N THR A 269 -6.62 12.65 -9.36
CA THR A 269 -5.65 13.73 -9.55
C THR A 269 -4.38 13.17 -10.23
N PRO A 270 -4.38 13.02 -11.59
CA PRO A 270 -3.28 12.39 -12.33
C PRO A 270 -1.95 13.13 -12.23
N GLU A 271 -1.96 14.42 -11.86
CA GLU A 271 -0.77 15.23 -11.60
C GLU A 271 0.04 14.71 -10.40
N MET A 272 -0.63 14.05 -9.46
CA MET A 272 0.02 13.40 -8.31
C MET A 272 0.57 12.01 -8.64
N GLY A 273 0.04 11.36 -9.68
CA GLY A 273 0.47 10.05 -10.15
C GLY A 273 -0.62 9.38 -10.98
N LYS A 274 -0.19 8.69 -12.03
CA LYS A 274 -1.09 7.97 -12.94
C LYS A 274 -1.35 6.52 -12.51
N LEU A 275 -0.65 6.03 -11.49
CA LEU A 275 -0.85 4.68 -10.96
C LEU A 275 -2.23 4.56 -10.33
N VAL A 276 -2.96 3.57 -10.80
CA VAL A 276 -4.26 3.14 -10.28
C VAL A 276 -4.18 1.66 -9.99
N VAL A 277 -4.56 1.23 -8.80
CA VAL A 277 -4.49 -0.18 -8.44
C VAL A 277 -5.90 -0.75 -8.29
N VAL A 278 -6.14 -1.85 -8.98
CA VAL A 278 -7.33 -2.69 -8.81
C VAL A 278 -6.94 -3.87 -7.92
N GLY A 279 -7.41 -3.84 -6.67
CA GLY A 279 -7.24 -4.94 -5.73
C GLY A 279 -8.42 -5.91 -5.77
N HIS A 280 -8.16 -7.23 -5.72
CA HIS A 280 -9.24 -8.22 -5.68
C HIS A 280 -8.98 -9.35 -4.68
N GLY A 281 -10.01 -9.74 -3.94
CA GLY A 281 -10.01 -10.91 -3.06
C GLY A 281 -10.59 -12.12 -3.81
N ASP A 282 -9.73 -12.87 -4.48
CA ASP A 282 -10.07 -14.09 -5.24
C ASP A 282 -11.24 -13.91 -6.24
N CYS A 283 -11.25 -12.79 -6.98
CA CYS A 283 -12.21 -12.51 -8.05
C CYS A 283 -11.54 -11.80 -9.25
N PRO A 284 -10.55 -12.43 -9.90
CA PRO A 284 -9.76 -11.80 -10.96
C PRO A 284 -10.58 -11.36 -12.17
N GLU A 285 -11.67 -12.06 -12.51
CA GLU A 285 -12.56 -11.68 -13.62
C GLU A 285 -13.28 -10.35 -13.34
N ASP A 286 -13.73 -10.14 -12.10
CA ASP A 286 -14.30 -8.84 -11.68
C ASP A 286 -13.23 -7.75 -11.64
N GLY A 287 -12.01 -8.09 -11.22
CA GLY A 287 -10.84 -7.22 -11.28
C GLY A 287 -10.58 -6.73 -12.70
N GLU A 288 -10.54 -7.66 -13.66
CA GLU A 288 -10.33 -7.30 -15.08
C GLU A 288 -11.49 -6.45 -15.63
N GLN A 289 -12.73 -6.73 -15.26
CA GLN A 289 -13.88 -5.89 -15.65
C GLN A 289 -13.75 -4.46 -15.11
N LEU A 290 -13.29 -4.29 -13.85
CA LEU A 290 -13.04 -2.98 -13.26
C LEU A 290 -11.88 -2.27 -13.97
N LYS A 291 -10.77 -2.96 -14.21
CA LYS A 291 -9.61 -2.44 -14.96
C LYS A 291 -10.03 -1.93 -16.34
N GLN A 292 -10.79 -2.70 -17.10
CA GLN A 292 -11.29 -2.30 -18.42
C GLN A 292 -12.24 -1.10 -18.34
N ALA A 293 -13.08 -1.03 -17.31
CA ALA A 293 -13.96 0.11 -17.09
C ALA A 293 -13.17 1.40 -16.76
N VAL A 294 -12.10 1.29 -15.99
CA VAL A 294 -11.17 2.41 -15.70
C VAL A 294 -10.45 2.86 -16.98
N LEU A 295 -9.82 1.94 -17.71
CA LEU A 295 -9.07 2.27 -18.93
C LEU A 295 -9.96 2.87 -20.03
N LYS A 296 -11.23 2.49 -20.09
CA LYS A 296 -12.21 3.08 -21.02
C LYS A 296 -12.47 4.56 -20.72
N GLU A 297 -12.53 4.94 -19.44
CA GLU A 297 -12.80 6.32 -19.01
C GLU A 297 -11.52 7.13 -18.90
N PHE A 298 -10.41 6.49 -18.54
CA PHE A 298 -9.10 7.08 -18.28
C PHE A 298 -7.99 6.33 -19.05
N PRO A 299 -7.86 6.56 -20.38
CA PRO A 299 -6.92 5.80 -21.22
C PRO A 299 -5.44 5.97 -20.83
N ASP A 300 -5.11 7.08 -20.16
CA ASP A 300 -3.75 7.41 -19.73
C ASP A 300 -3.38 6.90 -18.33
N ALA A 301 -4.30 6.20 -17.64
CA ALA A 301 -4.04 5.63 -16.33
C ALA A 301 -3.12 4.40 -16.45
N ASP A 302 -2.12 4.29 -15.56
CA ASP A 302 -1.31 3.06 -15.36
C ASP A 302 -2.09 2.13 -14.42
N VAL A 303 -2.94 1.27 -14.97
CA VAL A 303 -3.81 0.40 -14.17
C VAL A 303 -3.16 -0.95 -13.94
N ARG A 304 -2.81 -1.24 -12.68
CA ARG A 304 -2.25 -2.52 -12.24
C ARG A 304 -3.24 -3.30 -11.40
N MET A 305 -3.15 -4.64 -11.46
CA MET A 305 -3.95 -5.53 -10.62
C MET A 305 -3.08 -6.11 -9.50
N ALA A 306 -3.70 -6.33 -8.34
CA ALA A 306 -3.05 -7.01 -7.23
C ALA A 306 -4.06 -7.86 -6.45
N ASN A 307 -3.58 -8.96 -5.86
CA ASN A 307 -4.36 -9.74 -4.93
C ASN A 307 -4.48 -9.01 -3.59
N ILE A 308 -5.65 -9.11 -2.96
CA ILE A 308 -5.83 -8.77 -1.55
C ILE A 308 -5.33 -9.94 -0.74
N GLY A 309 -4.36 -9.70 0.13
CA GLY A 309 -3.73 -10.74 0.95
C GLY A 309 -4.60 -11.23 2.11
N PRO A 310 -4.16 -12.30 2.80
CA PRO A 310 -4.89 -12.94 3.90
C PRO A 310 -5.26 -12.02 5.05
N VAL A 311 -4.43 -11.04 5.40
CA VAL A 311 -4.70 -10.14 6.54
C VAL A 311 -5.93 -9.27 6.27
N ILE A 312 -5.98 -8.63 5.12
CA ILE A 312 -7.13 -7.83 4.70
C ILE A 312 -8.30 -8.73 4.31
N GLY A 313 -8.02 -9.84 3.62
CA GLY A 313 -9.00 -10.85 3.21
C GLY A 313 -9.76 -11.48 4.38
N ALA A 314 -9.14 -11.62 5.57
CA ALA A 314 -9.81 -12.11 6.79
C ALA A 314 -11.01 -11.22 7.17
N HIS A 315 -10.93 -9.93 6.90
CA HIS A 315 -11.96 -8.95 7.24
C HIS A 315 -12.91 -8.62 6.07
N THR A 316 -12.45 -8.76 4.83
CA THR A 316 -13.26 -8.38 3.65
C THR A 316 -13.90 -9.56 2.94
N GLY A 317 -13.30 -10.73 3.06
CA GLY A 317 -13.74 -11.97 2.45
C GLY A 317 -13.49 -12.07 0.93
N PRO A 318 -13.76 -13.24 0.36
CA PRO A 318 -13.67 -13.45 -1.08
C PRO A 318 -14.70 -12.59 -1.83
N GLY A 319 -14.33 -12.12 -3.04
CA GLY A 319 -15.16 -11.23 -3.86
C GLY A 319 -15.00 -9.74 -3.49
N MET A 320 -14.11 -9.38 -2.57
CA MET A 320 -13.71 -7.97 -2.36
C MET A 320 -13.08 -7.42 -3.63
N LEU A 321 -13.46 -6.18 -4.01
CA LEU A 321 -12.95 -5.50 -5.19
C LEU A 321 -12.69 -4.02 -4.86
N ALA A 322 -11.45 -3.58 -5.01
CA ALA A 322 -10.99 -2.24 -4.67
C ALA A 322 -10.50 -1.48 -5.90
N LEU A 323 -10.71 -0.17 -5.90
CA LEU A 323 -10.13 0.79 -6.81
C LEU A 323 -9.42 1.87 -6.01
N ILE A 324 -8.10 1.92 -6.16
CA ILE A 324 -7.23 2.81 -5.40
C ILE A 324 -6.49 3.75 -6.36
N TYR A 325 -6.41 5.02 -6.01
CA TYR A 325 -5.81 6.04 -6.86
C TYR A 325 -5.39 7.27 -6.05
N TRP A 326 -4.51 8.09 -6.61
CA TRP A 326 -4.20 9.41 -6.09
C TRP A 326 -5.35 10.38 -6.37
N GLY A 327 -5.86 11.05 -5.32
CA GLY A 327 -7.00 11.93 -5.49
C GLY A 327 -7.33 12.79 -4.27
N ASN A 328 -8.51 13.40 -4.31
CA ASN A 328 -8.99 14.34 -3.31
C ASN A 328 -10.39 14.03 -2.76
N ASN A 329 -10.88 12.81 -2.96
CA ASN A 329 -12.20 12.36 -2.51
C ASN A 329 -12.13 11.08 -1.67
N ARG A 330 -11.25 11.11 -0.71
CA ARG A 330 -11.07 10.03 0.27
C ARG A 330 -12.31 9.77 1.12
#